data_f953a640402a55c468c6f10a8e6381a1
#
_entry.id   f953a640402a55c468c6f10a8e6381a1
#
_cell.length_a   1.000
_cell.length_b   1.000
_cell.length_c   1.000
_cell.angle_alpha   90.00
_cell.angle_beta   90.00
_cell.angle_gamma   90.00
#
_symmetry.space_group_name_H-M   'P 1'
#
loop_
_entity.id
_entity.type
_entity.pdbx_description
1 polymer ?
#
loop_
_entity_poly.entity_id
_entity_poly.type
_entity_poly.pdbx_seq_one_letter_code
_entity_poly.pdbx_strand_id
1 'polypeptide(L)'
;LLSSAPDGGGTWTGQASLPAAIGFVFGLFGIGLGYPGQPHVVNRFMAIRDEQALERGRRVAIGWALIIYTGMVLLGWCGRILVGGLEDGEQLLFVMATLLLPAVAAGIMVSAILSAIMSTADSQLLVAASSVSHDLRNGEEAGRKGLVQARWVVLCIGIFAILLAIFFPDDIFSRVLFAWQALAAAFGPLLVMTLWYGQVQAPWRVAALLAGFLLTVALDWTVQSPGDWMERLIPLGVAMLLAWVGARRACNLR
;
A
#
# COMPACT_ATOMS: atom_id res chain seq x y z
N LEU A 1 -31.48 -10.76 -5.20
CA LEU A 1 -30.01 -10.84 -5.37
C LEU A 1 -29.30 -11.16 -4.04
N LEU A 2 -29.68 -10.51 -2.94
CA LEU A 2 -29.11 -10.77 -1.61
C LEU A 2 -29.63 -12.09 -0.97
N SER A 3 -30.85 -12.50 -1.31
CA SER A 3 -31.47 -13.73 -0.80
C SER A 3 -30.94 -15.01 -1.44
N SER A 4 -30.26 -14.93 -2.57
CA SER A 4 -29.62 -16.06 -3.26
C SER A 4 -28.12 -16.17 -2.99
N ALA A 5 -27.58 -15.32 -2.11
CA ALA A 5 -26.18 -15.40 -1.71
C ALA A 5 -25.97 -16.59 -0.75
N PRO A 6 -24.88 -17.37 -0.89
CA PRO A 6 -24.53 -18.41 0.09
C PRO A 6 -24.40 -17.82 1.49
N ASP A 7 -24.49 -18.69 2.50
CA ASP A 7 -24.54 -18.31 3.92
C ASP A 7 -23.57 -17.17 4.29
N GLY A 8 -24.11 -16.09 4.86
CA GLY A 8 -23.36 -14.88 5.23
C GLY A 8 -23.38 -13.74 4.22
N GLY A 9 -23.82 -13.94 2.97
CA GLY A 9 -23.83 -12.90 1.95
C GLY A 9 -24.87 -11.78 2.13
N GLY A 10 -25.83 -11.97 3.04
CA GLY A 10 -26.86 -10.98 3.38
C GLY A 10 -26.56 -10.16 4.63
N THR A 11 -25.46 -10.42 5.32
CA THR A 11 -25.05 -9.67 6.52
C THR A 11 -24.00 -8.62 6.19
N TRP A 12 -24.01 -7.50 6.89
CA TRP A 12 -23.03 -6.41 6.73
C TRP A 12 -21.59 -6.85 7.05
N THR A 13 -21.44 -7.88 7.87
CA THR A 13 -20.14 -8.41 8.29
C THR A 13 -19.70 -9.64 7.51
N GLY A 14 -20.53 -10.13 6.58
CA GLY A 14 -20.29 -11.41 5.92
C GLY A 14 -20.24 -12.56 6.94
N GLN A 15 -19.19 -13.38 6.92
CA GLN A 15 -18.96 -14.43 7.91
C GLN A 15 -18.12 -13.96 9.11
N ALA A 16 -17.61 -12.71 9.09
CA ALA A 16 -16.80 -12.17 10.18
C ALA A 16 -17.67 -11.84 11.40
N SER A 17 -17.13 -12.07 12.61
CA SER A 17 -17.73 -11.56 13.84
C SER A 17 -17.76 -10.03 13.83
N LEU A 18 -18.73 -9.42 14.51
CA LEU A 18 -18.83 -7.95 14.58
C LEU A 18 -17.53 -7.28 15.07
N PRO A 19 -16.83 -7.79 16.11
CA PRO A 19 -15.53 -7.24 16.52
C PRO A 19 -14.46 -7.34 15.42
N ALA A 20 -14.42 -8.43 14.66
CA ALA A 20 -13.47 -8.59 13.56
C ALA A 20 -13.76 -7.62 12.42
N ALA A 21 -15.03 -7.42 12.05
CA ALA A 21 -15.41 -6.45 11.03
C ALA A 21 -15.06 -5.01 11.44
N ILE A 22 -15.35 -4.63 12.68
CA ILE A 22 -14.98 -3.33 13.23
C ILE A 22 -13.45 -3.17 13.26
N GLY A 23 -12.74 -4.17 13.76
CA GLY A 23 -11.28 -4.19 13.80
C GLY A 23 -10.65 -4.01 12.42
N PHE A 24 -11.17 -4.71 11.42
CA PHE A 24 -10.73 -4.59 10.03
C PHE A 24 -10.90 -3.16 9.49
N VAL A 25 -12.06 -2.54 9.71
CA VAL A 25 -12.33 -1.16 9.28
C VAL A 25 -11.36 -0.18 9.95
N PHE A 26 -11.17 -0.27 11.28
CA PHE A 26 -10.21 0.58 11.99
C PHE A 26 -8.77 0.33 11.52
N GLY A 27 -8.40 -0.91 11.27
CA GLY A 27 -7.10 -1.26 10.71
C GLY A 27 -6.86 -0.62 9.34
N LEU A 28 -7.85 -0.66 8.44
CA LEU A 28 -7.78 0.01 7.13
C LEU A 28 -7.66 1.53 7.26
N PHE A 29 -8.35 2.15 8.22
CA PHE A 29 -8.17 3.57 8.52
C PHE A 29 -6.73 3.88 8.94
N GLY A 30 -6.10 3.02 9.76
CA GLY A 30 -4.69 3.15 10.14
C GLY A 30 -3.75 3.15 8.93
N ILE A 31 -3.95 2.22 8.00
CA ILE A 31 -3.21 2.19 6.73
C ILE A 31 -3.45 3.48 5.93
N GLY A 32 -4.72 3.89 5.80
CA GLY A 32 -5.10 5.08 5.05
C GLY A 32 -4.48 6.37 5.59
N LEU A 33 -4.37 6.51 6.92
CA LEU A 33 -3.72 7.67 7.56
C LEU A 33 -2.21 7.72 7.28
N GLY A 34 -1.54 6.59 7.20
CA GLY A 34 -0.11 6.52 6.93
C GLY A 34 0.25 6.51 5.45
N TYR A 35 -0.67 6.13 4.57
CA TYR A 35 -0.43 5.97 3.14
C TYR A 35 0.20 7.21 2.44
N PRO A 36 -0.24 8.46 2.72
CA PRO A 36 0.38 9.64 2.11
C PRO A 36 1.87 9.80 2.41
N GLY A 37 2.37 9.18 3.50
CA GLY A 37 3.78 9.21 3.87
C GLY A 37 4.67 8.26 3.05
N GLN A 38 4.12 7.38 2.25
CA GLN A 38 4.92 6.44 1.47
C GLN A 38 5.79 7.16 0.43
N PRO A 39 7.09 6.79 0.28
CA PRO A 39 8.04 7.53 -0.53
C PRO A 39 7.59 7.76 -1.98
N HIS A 40 7.02 6.74 -2.63
CA HIS A 40 6.53 6.85 -4.00
C HIS A 40 5.30 7.77 -4.14
N VAL A 41 4.52 7.93 -3.07
CA VAL A 41 3.38 8.87 -3.02
C VAL A 41 3.88 10.29 -2.81
N VAL A 42 4.78 10.48 -1.83
CA VAL A 42 5.39 11.79 -1.54
C VAL A 42 6.07 12.37 -2.77
N ASN A 43 6.86 11.57 -3.50
CA ASN A 43 7.52 12.00 -4.74
C ASN A 43 6.54 12.52 -5.79
N ARG A 44 5.37 11.90 -5.92
CA ARG A 44 4.31 12.37 -6.84
C ARG A 44 3.74 13.72 -6.42
N PHE A 45 3.52 13.93 -5.11
CA PHE A 45 3.06 15.23 -4.60
C PHE A 45 4.13 16.33 -4.80
N MET A 46 5.41 16.02 -4.57
CA MET A 46 6.51 16.97 -4.80
C MET A 46 6.68 17.35 -6.28
N ALA A 47 6.24 16.54 -7.21
CA ALA A 47 6.28 16.81 -8.65
C ALA A 47 5.12 17.70 -9.15
N ILE A 48 4.15 18.05 -8.30
CA ILE A 48 3.01 18.88 -8.69
C ILE A 48 3.47 20.33 -8.86
N ARG A 49 3.09 20.93 -9.99
CA ARG A 49 3.56 22.25 -10.42
C ARG A 49 3.02 23.40 -9.57
N ASP A 50 1.73 23.36 -9.25
CA ASP A 50 1.02 24.43 -8.57
C ASP A 50 -0.23 23.91 -7.84
N GLU A 51 -0.83 24.77 -7.00
CA GLU A 51 -2.02 24.45 -6.21
C GLU A 51 -3.24 24.13 -7.08
N GLN A 52 -3.37 24.79 -8.23
CA GLN A 52 -4.47 24.52 -9.15
C GLN A 52 -4.34 23.14 -9.79
N ALA A 53 -3.11 22.70 -10.10
CA ALA A 53 -2.83 21.36 -10.59
C ALA A 53 -3.16 20.32 -9.51
N LEU A 54 -2.83 20.61 -8.23
CA LEU A 54 -3.19 19.76 -7.10
C LEU A 54 -4.71 19.60 -6.96
N GLU A 55 -5.47 20.69 -7.02
CA GLU A 55 -6.93 20.61 -6.93
C GLU A 55 -7.57 19.86 -8.08
N ARG A 56 -7.12 20.08 -9.31
CA ARG A 56 -7.60 19.35 -10.48
C ARG A 56 -7.25 17.86 -10.35
N GLY A 57 -6.00 17.55 -10.00
CA GLY A 57 -5.54 16.19 -9.78
C GLY A 57 -6.37 15.46 -8.73
N ARG A 58 -6.67 16.13 -7.59
CA ARG A 58 -7.53 15.58 -6.54
C ARG A 58 -8.94 15.24 -7.05
N ARG A 59 -9.58 16.15 -7.80
CA ARG A 59 -10.93 15.91 -8.35
C ARG A 59 -10.93 14.74 -9.32
N VAL A 60 -9.95 14.67 -10.22
CA VAL A 60 -9.81 13.57 -11.18
C VAL A 60 -9.54 12.25 -10.46
N ALA A 61 -8.63 12.23 -9.47
CA ALA A 61 -8.29 11.04 -8.71
C ALA A 61 -9.49 10.50 -7.92
N ILE A 62 -10.25 11.38 -7.25
CA ILE A 62 -11.45 10.96 -6.49
C ILE A 62 -12.51 10.41 -7.47
N GLY A 63 -12.80 11.11 -8.57
CA GLY A 63 -13.77 10.65 -9.57
C GLY A 63 -13.38 9.30 -10.16
N TRP A 64 -12.09 9.11 -10.49
CA TRP A 64 -11.56 7.85 -10.98
C TRP A 64 -11.67 6.72 -9.94
N ALA A 65 -11.29 7.00 -8.69
CA ALA A 65 -11.40 6.05 -7.60
C ALA A 65 -12.84 5.59 -7.38
N LEU A 66 -13.82 6.49 -7.40
CA LEU A 66 -15.23 6.15 -7.26
C LEU A 66 -15.70 5.21 -8.38
N ILE A 67 -15.31 5.46 -9.63
CA ILE A 67 -15.64 4.60 -10.77
C ILE A 67 -15.05 3.20 -10.57
N ILE A 68 -13.75 3.13 -10.28
CA ILE A 68 -13.05 1.84 -10.12
C ILE A 68 -13.59 1.05 -8.93
N TYR A 69 -13.71 1.65 -7.75
CA TYR A 69 -14.19 0.93 -6.56
C TYR A 69 -15.64 0.48 -6.71
N THR A 70 -16.50 1.30 -7.30
CA THR A 70 -17.89 0.89 -7.59
C THR A 70 -17.91 -0.28 -8.58
N GLY A 71 -17.09 -0.21 -9.64
CA GLY A 71 -16.95 -1.30 -10.60
C GLY A 71 -16.46 -2.61 -9.96
N MET A 72 -15.46 -2.53 -9.07
CA MET A 72 -14.95 -3.71 -8.36
C MET A 72 -15.98 -4.34 -7.42
N VAL A 73 -16.75 -3.52 -6.68
CA VAL A 73 -17.84 -4.02 -5.81
C VAL A 73 -18.93 -4.70 -6.65
N LEU A 74 -19.32 -4.10 -7.75
CA LEU A 74 -20.30 -4.69 -8.66
C LEU A 74 -19.78 -6.01 -9.28
N LEU A 75 -18.52 -6.03 -9.69
CA LEU A 75 -17.86 -7.23 -10.20
C LEU A 75 -17.89 -8.35 -9.15
N GLY A 76 -17.54 -8.04 -7.90
CA GLY A 76 -17.56 -9.00 -6.80
C GLY A 76 -18.96 -9.59 -6.56
N TRP A 77 -19.99 -8.75 -6.54
CA TRP A 77 -21.37 -9.22 -6.36
C TRP A 77 -21.88 -10.03 -7.56
N CYS A 78 -21.67 -9.56 -8.78
CA CYS A 78 -22.08 -10.29 -9.97
C CYS A 78 -21.30 -11.60 -10.13
N GLY A 79 -20.00 -11.54 -9.89
CA GLY A 79 -19.12 -12.70 -10.01
C GLY A 79 -19.48 -13.81 -9.03
N ARG A 80 -19.82 -13.46 -7.79
CA ARG A 80 -20.27 -14.43 -6.78
C ARG A 80 -21.53 -15.20 -7.22
N ILE A 81 -22.40 -14.57 -8.02
CA ILE A 81 -23.63 -15.19 -8.52
C ILE A 81 -23.36 -16.01 -9.77
N LEU A 82 -22.54 -15.49 -10.68
CA LEU A 82 -22.28 -16.10 -11.98
C LEU A 82 -21.27 -17.25 -11.93
N VAL A 83 -20.28 -17.12 -11.04
CA VAL A 83 -19.17 -18.08 -10.90
C VAL A 83 -19.19 -18.62 -9.47
N GLY A 84 -20.28 -19.33 -9.10
CA GLY A 84 -20.39 -19.97 -7.79
C GLY A 84 -19.32 -21.05 -7.59
N GLY A 85 -18.63 -21.05 -6.44
CA GLY A 85 -17.65 -22.07 -6.09
C GLY A 85 -16.21 -21.81 -6.56
N LEU A 86 -15.83 -20.56 -6.80
CA LEU A 86 -14.44 -20.22 -7.09
C LEU A 86 -13.60 -20.43 -5.81
N GLU A 87 -12.56 -21.28 -5.89
CA GLU A 87 -11.68 -21.60 -4.76
C GLU A 87 -10.83 -20.38 -4.36
N ASP A 88 -10.42 -19.59 -5.34
CA ASP A 88 -9.61 -18.39 -5.15
C ASP A 88 -10.34 -17.15 -5.70
N GLY A 89 -10.78 -16.27 -4.80
CA GLY A 89 -11.49 -15.04 -5.15
C GLY A 89 -10.65 -14.03 -5.94
N GLU A 90 -9.33 -14.10 -5.86
CA GLU A 90 -8.43 -13.20 -6.61
C GLU A 90 -8.45 -13.47 -8.12
N GLN A 91 -8.82 -14.67 -8.53
CA GLN A 91 -8.96 -15.05 -9.94
C GLN A 91 -10.26 -14.55 -10.59
N LEU A 92 -11.21 -14.04 -9.79
CA LEU A 92 -12.55 -13.68 -10.25
C LEU A 92 -12.54 -12.78 -11.50
N LEU A 93 -11.69 -11.75 -11.51
CA LEU A 93 -11.62 -10.81 -12.62
C LEU A 93 -11.17 -11.50 -13.93
N PHE A 94 -10.21 -12.41 -13.84
CA PHE A 94 -9.72 -13.16 -15.00
C PHE A 94 -10.75 -14.18 -15.51
N VAL A 95 -11.39 -14.88 -14.59
CA VAL A 95 -12.46 -15.86 -14.92
C VAL A 95 -13.64 -15.15 -15.56
N MET A 96 -14.09 -14.02 -14.99
CA MET A 96 -15.18 -13.23 -15.58
C MET A 96 -14.81 -12.65 -16.94
N ALA A 97 -13.58 -12.20 -17.12
CA ALA A 97 -13.11 -11.70 -18.41
C ALA A 97 -13.19 -12.81 -19.50
N THR A 98 -12.72 -14.01 -19.20
CA THR A 98 -12.75 -15.14 -20.16
C THR A 98 -14.14 -15.70 -20.38
N LEU A 99 -15.03 -15.60 -19.38
CA LEU A 99 -16.40 -16.11 -19.48
C LEU A 99 -17.33 -15.18 -20.29
N LEU A 100 -17.19 -13.85 -20.09
CA LEU A 100 -18.13 -12.87 -20.64
C LEU A 100 -17.65 -12.18 -21.91
N LEU A 101 -16.33 -12.16 -22.17
CA LEU A 101 -15.75 -11.41 -23.28
C LEU A 101 -15.27 -12.36 -24.39
N PRO A 102 -15.35 -11.93 -25.65
CA PRO A 102 -14.66 -12.61 -26.74
C PRO A 102 -13.14 -12.67 -26.48
N ALA A 103 -12.46 -13.70 -26.96
CA ALA A 103 -11.04 -13.97 -26.68
C ALA A 103 -10.11 -12.74 -26.87
N VAL A 104 -10.35 -11.93 -27.91
CA VAL A 104 -9.57 -10.72 -28.18
C VAL A 104 -9.80 -9.67 -27.08
N ALA A 105 -11.05 -9.43 -26.68
CA ALA A 105 -11.38 -8.46 -25.63
C ALA A 105 -10.87 -8.92 -24.25
N ALA A 106 -10.96 -10.20 -23.94
CA ALA A 106 -10.39 -10.79 -22.73
C ALA A 106 -8.85 -10.61 -22.71
N GLY A 107 -8.17 -10.85 -23.82
CA GLY A 107 -6.73 -10.63 -23.94
C GLY A 107 -6.33 -9.15 -23.74
N ILE A 108 -7.08 -8.21 -24.30
CA ILE A 108 -6.87 -6.77 -24.07
C ILE A 108 -7.04 -6.43 -22.59
N MET A 109 -8.08 -6.95 -21.94
CA MET A 109 -8.35 -6.71 -20.52
C MET A 109 -7.23 -7.23 -19.62
N VAL A 110 -6.77 -8.46 -19.85
CA VAL A 110 -5.63 -9.05 -19.12
C VAL A 110 -4.36 -8.22 -19.34
N SER A 111 -4.11 -7.80 -20.57
CA SER A 111 -2.96 -6.93 -20.88
C SER A 111 -3.03 -5.58 -20.17
N ALA A 112 -4.23 -4.99 -20.07
CA ALA A 112 -4.44 -3.73 -19.33
C ALA A 112 -4.17 -3.90 -17.83
N ILE A 113 -4.61 -5.01 -17.22
CA ILE A 113 -4.33 -5.32 -15.82
C ILE A 113 -2.82 -5.47 -15.59
N LEU A 114 -2.14 -6.26 -16.42
CA LEU A 114 -0.68 -6.43 -16.33
C LEU A 114 0.06 -5.10 -16.50
N SER A 115 -0.38 -4.25 -17.42
CA SER A 115 0.19 -2.91 -17.61
C SER A 115 0.04 -2.02 -16.36
N ALA A 116 -1.10 -2.08 -15.69
CA ALA A 116 -1.34 -1.33 -14.45
C ALA A 116 -0.44 -1.83 -13.31
N ILE A 117 -0.26 -3.15 -13.17
CA ILE A 117 0.64 -3.76 -12.19
C ILE A 117 2.09 -3.33 -12.47
N MET A 118 2.55 -3.43 -13.72
CA MET A 118 3.91 -3.04 -14.11
C MET A 118 4.17 -1.56 -13.84
N SER A 119 3.22 -0.67 -14.15
CA SER A 119 3.35 0.77 -13.88
C SER A 119 3.55 1.09 -12.38
N THR A 120 2.91 0.33 -11.50
CA THR A 120 3.09 0.48 -10.05
C THR A 120 4.44 -0.07 -9.60
N ALA A 121 4.82 -1.26 -10.07
CA ALA A 121 6.10 -1.89 -9.77
C ALA A 121 7.27 -1.01 -10.22
N ASP A 122 7.22 -0.46 -11.43
CA ASP A 122 8.25 0.45 -11.96
C ASP A 122 8.44 1.68 -11.07
N SER A 123 7.35 2.29 -10.62
CA SER A 123 7.42 3.46 -9.73
C SER A 123 8.12 3.14 -8.40
N GLN A 124 7.82 1.99 -7.81
CA GLN A 124 8.42 1.56 -6.54
C GLN A 124 9.88 1.17 -6.70
N LEU A 125 10.21 0.43 -7.76
CA LEU A 125 11.58 0.05 -8.09
C LEU A 125 12.46 1.27 -8.38
N LEU A 126 11.92 2.25 -9.10
CA LEU A 126 12.65 3.48 -9.41
C LEU A 126 12.96 4.28 -8.13
N VAL A 127 12.00 4.41 -7.21
CA VAL A 127 12.23 5.08 -5.92
C VAL A 127 13.28 4.34 -5.09
N ALA A 128 13.17 3.01 -4.98
CA ALA A 128 14.14 2.20 -4.24
C ALA A 128 15.55 2.30 -4.85
N ALA A 129 15.65 2.21 -6.17
CA ALA A 129 16.93 2.32 -6.88
C ALA A 129 17.55 3.72 -6.74
N SER A 130 16.73 4.77 -6.82
CA SER A 130 17.18 6.16 -6.66
C SER A 130 17.67 6.42 -5.23
N SER A 131 16.98 5.93 -4.20
CA SER A 131 17.42 6.04 -2.81
C SER A 131 18.78 5.36 -2.58
N VAL A 132 18.98 4.17 -3.12
CA VAL A 132 20.27 3.47 -2.99
C VAL A 132 21.38 4.16 -3.78
N SER A 133 21.09 4.58 -5.01
CA SER A 133 22.15 5.12 -5.90
C SER A 133 22.52 6.56 -5.59
N HIS A 134 21.59 7.36 -5.05
CA HIS A 134 21.79 8.79 -4.79
C HIS A 134 22.04 9.08 -3.32
N ASP A 135 21.21 8.56 -2.42
CA ASP A 135 21.26 8.90 -0.99
C ASP A 135 22.46 8.25 -0.28
N LEU A 136 22.84 7.03 -0.65
CA LEU A 136 24.01 6.36 -0.08
C LEU A 136 25.36 6.91 -0.58
N ARG A 137 25.37 7.70 -1.65
CA ARG A 137 26.60 8.28 -2.23
C ARG A 137 26.82 9.76 -1.92
N ASN A 138 26.09 10.33 -0.98
CA ASN A 138 26.23 11.73 -0.58
C ASN A 138 26.10 12.74 -1.76
N GLY A 139 25.26 12.44 -2.75
CA GLY A 139 24.96 13.40 -3.83
C GLY A 139 26.04 13.56 -4.90
N GLU A 140 27.08 12.72 -4.95
CA GLU A 140 28.02 12.74 -6.07
C GLU A 140 27.28 12.47 -7.38
N GLU A 141 27.55 13.30 -8.40
CA GLU A 141 26.88 13.21 -9.70
C GLU A 141 26.90 11.76 -10.24
N ALA A 142 25.72 11.25 -10.47
CA ALA A 142 25.49 9.90 -10.95
C ALA A 142 25.84 9.79 -12.45
N GLY A 143 27.12 9.81 -12.76
CA GLY A 143 27.60 9.47 -14.09
C GLY A 143 27.22 8.03 -14.47
N ARG A 144 27.79 7.52 -15.57
CA ARG A 144 27.54 6.15 -16.08
C ARG A 144 27.63 5.05 -14.99
N LYS A 145 28.48 5.23 -13.97
CA LYS A 145 28.63 4.31 -12.84
C LYS A 145 27.36 4.25 -11.95
N GLY A 146 26.73 5.40 -11.69
CA GLY A 146 25.50 5.46 -10.91
C GLY A 146 24.31 4.78 -11.61
N LEU A 147 24.22 4.93 -12.95
CA LEU A 147 23.20 4.24 -13.73
C LEU A 147 23.36 2.72 -13.70
N VAL A 148 24.59 2.22 -13.81
CA VAL A 148 24.87 0.77 -13.71
C VAL A 148 24.51 0.25 -12.32
N GLN A 149 24.86 0.99 -11.26
CA GLN A 149 24.50 0.62 -9.89
C GLN A 149 22.98 0.57 -9.68
N ALA A 150 22.24 1.58 -10.15
CA ALA A 150 20.78 1.59 -10.07
C ALA A 150 20.16 0.36 -10.77
N ARG A 151 20.68 -0.03 -11.93
CA ARG A 151 20.24 -1.24 -12.65
C ARG A 151 20.48 -2.52 -11.84
N TRP A 152 21.62 -2.64 -11.17
CA TRP A 152 21.92 -3.78 -10.31
C TRP A 152 20.98 -3.82 -9.09
N VAL A 153 20.68 -2.66 -8.49
CA VAL A 153 19.71 -2.58 -7.37
C VAL A 153 18.33 -3.04 -7.82
N VAL A 154 17.85 -2.55 -8.96
CA VAL A 154 16.55 -2.99 -9.51
C VAL A 154 16.54 -4.50 -9.76
N LEU A 155 17.61 -5.03 -10.36
CA LEU A 155 17.73 -6.47 -10.63
C LEU A 155 17.72 -7.29 -9.33
N CYS A 156 18.49 -6.89 -8.33
CA CYS A 156 18.54 -7.58 -7.03
C CYS A 156 17.17 -7.55 -6.31
N ILE A 157 16.51 -6.39 -6.28
CA ILE A 157 15.16 -6.28 -5.69
C ILE A 157 14.16 -7.15 -6.46
N GLY A 158 14.21 -7.13 -7.80
CA GLY A 158 13.34 -7.94 -8.63
C GLY A 158 13.54 -9.44 -8.39
N ILE A 159 14.77 -9.92 -8.38
CA ILE A 159 15.07 -11.33 -8.07
C ILE A 159 14.59 -11.69 -6.66
N PHE A 160 14.85 -10.84 -5.67
CA PHE A 160 14.42 -11.09 -4.30
C PHE A 160 12.88 -11.15 -4.19
N ALA A 161 12.17 -10.27 -4.88
CA ALA A 161 10.70 -10.29 -4.92
C ALA A 161 10.16 -11.58 -5.57
N ILE A 162 10.79 -12.05 -6.65
CA ILE A 162 10.42 -13.33 -7.30
C ILE A 162 10.66 -14.49 -6.33
N LEU A 163 11.80 -14.52 -5.65
CA LEU A 163 12.09 -15.58 -4.68
C LEU A 163 11.07 -15.57 -3.53
N LEU A 164 10.74 -14.40 -2.98
CA LEU A 164 9.69 -14.29 -1.97
C LEU A 164 8.33 -14.81 -2.47
N ALA A 165 7.97 -14.50 -3.70
CA ALA A 165 6.70 -14.96 -4.28
C ALA A 165 6.65 -16.49 -4.44
N ILE A 166 7.78 -17.13 -4.75
CA ILE A 166 7.87 -18.59 -4.93
C ILE A 166 7.91 -19.34 -3.59
N PHE A 167 8.72 -18.85 -2.63
CA PHE A 167 8.96 -19.58 -1.38
C PHE A 167 7.91 -19.32 -0.30
N PHE A 168 7.19 -18.22 -0.41
CA PHE A 168 6.13 -17.83 0.55
C PHE A 168 4.83 -17.53 -0.19
N PRO A 169 4.13 -18.57 -0.68
CA PRO A 169 2.84 -18.38 -1.35
C PRO A 169 1.78 -17.96 -0.32
N ASP A 170 1.24 -16.78 -0.50
CA ASP A 170 0.19 -16.17 0.31
C ASP A 170 -0.81 -15.44 -0.57
N ASP A 171 -1.98 -15.07 -0.04
CA ASP A 171 -2.93 -14.23 -0.76
C ASP A 171 -2.31 -12.89 -1.14
N ILE A 172 -2.50 -12.45 -2.38
CA ILE A 172 -1.98 -11.17 -2.88
C ILE A 172 -2.52 -10.01 -2.04
N PHE A 173 -3.81 -10.07 -1.69
CA PHE A 173 -4.46 -9.04 -0.89
C PHE A 173 -3.81 -8.86 0.49
N SER A 174 -3.57 -9.95 1.21
CA SER A 174 -2.92 -9.93 2.53
C SER A 174 -1.51 -9.37 2.47
N ARG A 175 -0.72 -9.74 1.45
CA ARG A 175 0.64 -9.20 1.23
C ARG A 175 0.64 -7.71 0.93
N VAL A 176 -0.29 -7.26 0.10
CA VAL A 176 -0.42 -5.83 -0.23
C VAL A 176 -0.79 -5.03 1.01
N LEU A 177 -1.74 -5.52 1.82
CA LEU A 177 -2.11 -4.86 3.08
C LEU A 177 -0.94 -4.81 4.06
N PHE A 178 -0.19 -5.91 4.22
CA PHE A 178 1.01 -5.95 5.07
C PHE A 178 2.07 -4.93 4.60
N ALA A 179 2.40 -4.92 3.30
CA ALA A 179 3.38 -3.97 2.75
C ALA A 179 2.95 -2.52 2.91
N TRP A 180 1.66 -2.21 2.66
CA TRP A 180 1.11 -0.88 2.87
C TRP A 180 1.14 -0.47 4.33
N GLN A 181 0.81 -1.39 5.22
CA GLN A 181 0.87 -1.18 6.67
C GLN A 181 2.29 -0.86 7.14
N ALA A 182 3.27 -1.67 6.74
CA ALA A 182 4.66 -1.49 7.14
C ALA A 182 5.22 -0.13 6.68
N LEU A 183 4.95 0.25 5.43
CA LEU A 183 5.34 1.55 4.90
C LEU A 183 4.56 2.71 5.53
N ALA A 184 3.24 2.54 5.74
CA ALA A 184 2.41 3.55 6.37
C ALA A 184 2.85 3.84 7.82
N ALA A 185 3.13 2.80 8.60
CA ALA A 185 3.60 2.93 9.97
C ALA A 185 5.02 3.53 10.07
N ALA A 186 5.89 3.23 9.10
CA ALA A 186 7.24 3.77 9.06
C ALA A 186 7.28 5.25 8.66
N PHE A 187 6.60 5.64 7.59
CA PHE A 187 6.75 6.96 6.97
C PHE A 187 5.62 7.93 7.29
N GLY A 188 4.38 7.45 7.51
CA GLY A 188 3.21 8.28 7.78
C GLY A 188 3.39 9.22 8.97
N PRO A 189 3.81 8.73 10.14
CA PRO A 189 4.06 9.56 11.32
C PRO A 189 5.08 10.66 11.09
N LEU A 190 6.14 10.37 10.35
CA LEU A 190 7.17 11.34 10.02
C LEU A 190 6.64 12.45 9.12
N LEU A 191 5.84 12.11 8.10
CA LEU A 191 5.21 13.09 7.23
C LEU A 191 4.31 14.03 8.05
N VAL A 192 3.40 13.46 8.86
CA VAL A 192 2.45 14.22 9.67
C VAL A 192 3.19 15.18 10.62
N MET A 193 4.19 14.68 11.35
CA MET A 193 4.95 15.51 12.30
C MET A 193 5.79 16.58 11.59
N THR A 194 6.34 16.27 10.42
CA THR A 194 7.10 17.25 9.63
C THR A 194 6.19 18.37 9.11
N LEU A 195 4.98 18.06 8.68
CA LEU A 195 4.01 19.06 8.23
C LEU A 195 3.50 19.96 9.35
N TRP A 196 3.29 19.43 10.56
CA TRP A 196 2.73 20.20 11.67
C TRP A 196 3.78 20.95 12.50
N TYR A 197 4.93 20.35 12.76
CA TYR A 197 5.97 20.90 13.64
C TYR A 197 7.24 21.32 12.89
N GLY A 198 7.33 21.03 11.59
CA GLY A 198 8.53 21.25 10.80
C GLY A 198 9.52 20.10 10.94
N GLN A 199 10.74 20.38 11.45
CA GLN A 199 11.78 19.35 11.50
C GLN A 199 11.65 18.45 12.72
N VAL A 200 11.83 17.15 12.50
CA VAL A 200 12.01 16.14 13.56
C VAL A 200 13.51 15.85 13.70
N GLN A 201 14.04 15.77 14.92
CA GLN A 201 15.46 15.45 15.16
C GLN A 201 15.87 14.11 14.53
N ALA A 202 17.07 14.05 13.95
CA ALA A 202 17.56 12.89 13.22
C ALA A 202 17.45 11.54 13.98
N PRO A 203 17.89 11.40 15.25
CA PRO A 203 17.80 10.12 15.96
C PRO A 203 16.35 9.66 16.15
N TRP A 204 15.43 10.60 16.37
CA TRP A 204 14.00 10.30 16.54
C TRP A 204 13.31 9.94 15.21
N ARG A 205 13.77 10.52 14.10
CA ARG A 205 13.31 10.10 12.76
C ARG A 205 13.63 8.63 12.50
N VAL A 206 14.89 8.26 12.73
CA VAL A 206 15.35 6.87 12.55
C VAL A 206 14.62 5.93 13.51
N ALA A 207 14.48 6.32 14.78
CA ALA A 207 13.77 5.52 15.78
C ALA A 207 12.28 5.32 15.41
N ALA A 208 11.58 6.36 14.96
CA ALA A 208 10.18 6.26 14.55
C ALA A 208 10.01 5.35 13.32
N LEU A 209 10.87 5.51 12.31
CA LEU A 209 10.86 4.69 11.09
C LEU A 209 11.10 3.21 11.42
N LEU A 210 12.17 2.93 12.16
CA LEU A 210 12.51 1.55 12.53
C LEU A 210 11.46 0.92 13.45
N ALA A 211 10.96 1.66 14.43
CA ALA A 211 9.90 1.17 15.32
C ALA A 211 8.62 0.88 14.55
N GLY A 212 8.17 1.77 13.66
CA GLY A 212 6.99 1.56 12.83
C GLY A 212 7.12 0.30 11.97
N PHE A 213 8.25 0.15 11.27
CA PHE A 213 8.50 -1.01 10.41
C PHE A 213 8.65 -2.31 11.20
N LEU A 214 9.58 -2.35 12.17
CA LEU A 214 9.89 -3.58 12.90
C LEU A 214 8.74 -4.06 13.77
N LEU A 215 7.98 -3.14 14.39
CA LEU A 215 6.79 -3.53 15.14
C LEU A 215 5.69 -4.09 14.24
N THR A 216 5.51 -3.55 13.02
CA THR A 216 4.57 -4.13 12.06
C THR A 216 4.95 -5.57 11.75
N VAL A 217 6.23 -5.82 11.41
CA VAL A 217 6.71 -7.18 11.12
C VAL A 217 6.56 -8.11 12.34
N ALA A 218 6.94 -7.63 13.53
CA ALA A 218 6.88 -8.44 14.74
C ALA A 218 5.45 -8.78 15.15
N LEU A 219 4.53 -7.83 15.07
CA LEU A 219 3.13 -8.06 15.46
C LEU A 219 2.39 -8.93 14.45
N ASP A 220 2.65 -8.78 13.16
CA ASP A 220 2.10 -9.63 12.11
C ASP A 220 2.42 -11.11 12.33
N TRP A 221 3.61 -11.41 12.88
CA TRP A 221 4.02 -12.78 13.17
C TRP A 221 3.57 -13.32 14.55
N THR A 222 3.30 -12.45 15.51
CA THR A 222 3.11 -12.84 16.92
C THR A 222 1.69 -12.66 17.43
N VAL A 223 0.92 -11.77 16.83
CA VAL A 223 -0.42 -11.38 17.27
C VAL A 223 -1.42 -11.71 16.17
N GLN A 224 -2.59 -12.21 16.56
CA GLN A 224 -3.72 -12.40 15.67
C GLN A 224 -4.95 -11.73 16.32
N SER A 225 -5.09 -10.43 16.10
CA SER A 225 -6.22 -9.69 16.62
C SER A 225 -7.43 -9.79 15.68
N PRO A 226 -8.66 -9.70 16.20
CA PRO A 226 -9.87 -9.73 15.37
C PRO A 226 -9.86 -8.59 14.35
N GLY A 227 -9.63 -8.90 13.06
CA GLY A 227 -9.55 -7.90 11.97
C GLY A 227 -8.24 -7.12 11.93
N ASP A 228 -7.17 -7.65 12.53
CA ASP A 228 -5.78 -7.15 12.48
C ASP A 228 -5.60 -5.70 12.96
N TRP A 229 -6.49 -5.20 13.82
CA TRP A 229 -6.44 -3.80 14.24
C TRP A 229 -5.23 -3.48 15.13
N MET A 230 -4.80 -4.43 15.99
CA MET A 230 -3.62 -4.23 16.83
C MET A 230 -2.35 -4.17 15.99
N GLU A 231 -2.20 -5.11 15.06
CA GLU A 231 -1.07 -5.20 14.14
C GLU A 231 -0.94 -3.95 13.27
N ARG A 232 -2.07 -3.29 13.00
CA ARG A 232 -2.11 -2.11 12.13
C ARG A 232 -2.02 -0.79 12.88
N LEU A 233 -2.64 -0.64 14.05
CA LEU A 233 -2.69 0.63 14.77
C LEU A 233 -1.54 0.81 15.77
N ILE A 234 -1.06 -0.24 16.42
CA ILE A 234 0.00 -0.14 17.43
C ILE A 234 1.31 0.38 16.82
N PRO A 235 1.84 -0.19 15.70
CA PRO A 235 3.06 0.32 15.09
C PRO A 235 2.94 1.79 14.67
N LEU A 236 1.80 2.16 14.07
CA LEU A 236 1.52 3.54 13.68
C LEU A 236 1.52 4.48 14.90
N GLY A 237 0.85 4.09 15.99
CA GLY A 237 0.77 4.87 17.23
C GLY A 237 2.12 5.05 17.89
N VAL A 238 2.93 3.99 18.00
CA VAL A 238 4.28 4.05 18.58
C VAL A 238 5.20 4.95 17.74
N ALA A 239 5.20 4.77 16.42
CA ALA A 239 5.99 5.61 15.52
C ALA A 239 5.54 7.09 15.58
N MET A 240 4.22 7.35 15.72
CA MET A 240 3.67 8.69 15.90
C MET A 240 4.16 9.33 17.19
N LEU A 241 4.18 8.61 18.30
CA LEU A 241 4.69 9.10 19.58
C LEU A 241 6.18 9.44 19.51
N LEU A 242 6.99 8.57 18.91
CA LEU A 242 8.43 8.80 18.74
C LEU A 242 8.70 10.03 17.84
N ALA A 243 8.00 10.14 16.73
CA ALA A 243 8.11 11.28 15.83
C ALA A 243 7.69 12.60 16.52
N TRP A 244 6.62 12.56 17.32
CA TRP A 244 6.15 13.71 18.09
C TRP A 244 7.16 14.16 19.16
N VAL A 245 7.75 13.24 19.91
CA VAL A 245 8.83 13.55 20.87
C VAL A 245 10.01 14.21 20.16
N GLY A 246 10.40 13.67 19.00
CA GLY A 246 11.48 14.23 18.19
C GLY A 246 11.18 15.63 17.65
N ALA A 247 9.93 15.88 17.26
CA ALA A 247 9.48 17.19 16.79
C ALA A 247 9.46 18.24 17.93
N ARG A 248 8.93 17.87 19.10
CA ARG A 248 8.96 18.78 20.28
C ARG A 248 10.37 19.14 20.73
N ARG A 249 11.29 18.17 20.73
CA ARG A 249 12.70 18.43 21.08
C ARG A 249 13.39 19.34 20.05
N ALA A 250 13.05 19.21 18.78
CA ALA A 250 13.56 20.13 17.75
C ALA A 250 13.03 21.55 17.92
N CYS A 251 11.78 21.71 18.35
CA CYS A 251 11.17 23.01 18.62
C CYS A 251 11.79 23.71 19.84
N ASN A 252 12.12 22.96 20.90
CA ASN A 252 12.72 23.52 22.14
C ASN A 252 14.19 23.91 21.99
N LEU A 253 14.85 23.56 20.89
CA LEU A 253 16.25 23.92 20.60
C LEU A 253 16.36 25.16 19.68
N ARG A 254 15.24 25.71 19.23
CA ARG A 254 15.15 26.97 18.47
C ARG A 254 14.77 28.10 19.39
#